data_f8f0cfa0af03667e1bf0ffa0aef2e4af
#
_entry.id   f8f0cfa0af03667e1bf0ffa0aef2e4af
#
_cell.length_a   1.000
_cell.length_b   1.000
_cell.length_c   1.000
_cell.angle_alpha   90.00
_cell.angle_beta   90.00
_cell.angle_gamma   90.00
#
_symmetry.space_group_name_H-M   'P 1'
#
loop_
_entity.id
_entity.type
_entity.pdbx_description
1 polymer ?
#
loop_
_entity_poly.entity_id
_entity_poly.type
_entity_poly.pdbx_seq_one_letter_code
_entity_poly.pdbx_strand_id
1 'polypeptide(L)'
;KEVKAPEVIGQMVGKNLLHAMGTPKKQIVLMNDTVSTLLAGQAATAGREFDTYLGFILGTGTNACYIEQNANITKTPDLDKKGSQIINIETGNFNLMPRTDIDVAFDNTTKLPGRYTFEKMIAGGYFGGLCTMALKMAAAEDVFSAETKVNMKNMGELTSEEVNKFVSCIDLKANVLSDI
;
A
#
# COMPACT_ATOMS: atom_id res chain seq x y z
N LYS A 1 -9.22 4.84 0.01
CA LYS A 1 -9.95 3.95 -0.93
C LYS A 1 -11.44 4.28 -0.83
N GLU A 2 -12.08 4.58 -1.94
CA GLU A 2 -13.50 4.92 -1.99
C GLU A 2 -14.30 3.68 -2.42
N VAL A 3 -15.40 3.39 -1.72
CA VAL A 3 -16.35 2.38 -2.17
C VAL A 3 -17.11 2.97 -3.35
N LYS A 4 -16.93 2.37 -4.55
CA LYS A 4 -17.58 2.83 -5.78
C LYS A 4 -19.04 2.37 -5.93
N ALA A 5 -19.47 1.45 -5.07
CA ALA A 5 -20.81 0.88 -5.03
C ALA A 5 -21.39 1.05 -3.62
N PRO A 6 -21.88 2.24 -3.26
CA PRO A 6 -22.37 2.54 -1.92
C PRO A 6 -23.55 1.67 -1.50
N GLU A 7 -24.30 1.13 -2.43
CA GLU A 7 -25.42 0.20 -2.21
C GLU A 7 -25.02 -1.14 -1.58
N VAL A 8 -23.74 -1.53 -1.65
CA VAL A 8 -23.26 -2.78 -1.01
C VAL A 8 -22.82 -2.56 0.45
N ILE A 9 -22.79 -1.31 0.91
CA ILE A 9 -22.41 -1.01 2.29
C ILE A 9 -23.48 -1.60 3.23
N GLY A 10 -23.04 -2.39 4.21
CA GLY A 10 -23.92 -3.08 5.14
C GLY A 10 -24.59 -4.34 4.59
N GLN A 11 -24.33 -4.70 3.32
CA GLN A 11 -24.86 -5.91 2.71
C GLN A 11 -23.91 -7.09 2.91
N MET A 12 -24.47 -8.30 2.84
CA MET A 12 -23.68 -9.54 2.86
C MET A 12 -23.09 -9.81 1.47
N VAL A 13 -21.96 -9.21 1.16
CA VAL A 13 -21.31 -9.25 -0.17
C VAL A 13 -21.17 -10.69 -0.69
N GLY A 14 -20.69 -11.62 0.12
CA GLY A 14 -20.54 -13.02 -0.28
C GLY A 14 -21.83 -13.68 -0.69
N LYS A 15 -22.93 -13.49 0.06
CA LYS A 15 -24.24 -14.03 -0.28
C LYS A 15 -24.78 -13.42 -1.57
N ASN A 16 -24.69 -12.11 -1.72
CA ASN A 16 -25.14 -11.42 -2.92
C ASN A 16 -24.36 -11.87 -4.16
N LEU A 17 -23.05 -12.06 -4.03
CA LEU A 17 -22.20 -12.60 -5.09
C LEU A 17 -22.65 -14.02 -5.48
N LEU A 18 -22.82 -14.94 -4.53
CA LEU A 18 -23.27 -16.30 -4.80
C LEU A 18 -24.65 -16.33 -5.46
N HIS A 19 -25.55 -15.44 -5.06
CA HIS A 19 -26.87 -15.32 -5.68
C HIS A 19 -26.75 -14.83 -7.14
N ALA A 20 -25.97 -13.79 -7.39
CA ALA A 20 -25.73 -13.27 -8.73
C ALA A 20 -25.09 -14.30 -9.68
N MET A 21 -24.25 -15.18 -9.13
CA MET A 21 -23.62 -16.30 -9.86
C MET A 21 -24.56 -17.50 -10.06
N GLY A 22 -25.80 -17.47 -9.57
CA GLY A 22 -26.73 -18.58 -9.64
C GLY A 22 -26.33 -19.80 -8.78
N THR A 23 -25.44 -19.61 -7.80
CA THR A 23 -24.91 -20.69 -6.94
C THR A 23 -25.10 -20.40 -5.45
N PRO A 24 -26.32 -20.08 -4.97
CA PRO A 24 -26.56 -19.57 -3.61
C PRO A 24 -26.22 -20.57 -2.49
N LYS A 25 -26.11 -21.87 -2.82
CA LYS A 25 -25.81 -22.94 -1.86
C LYS A 25 -24.30 -23.23 -1.69
N LYS A 26 -23.44 -22.61 -2.52
CA LYS A 26 -21.99 -22.80 -2.38
C LYS A 26 -21.45 -22.07 -1.15
N GLN A 27 -20.39 -22.61 -0.59
CA GLN A 27 -19.61 -21.91 0.45
C GLN A 27 -18.74 -20.85 -0.19
N ILE A 28 -18.58 -19.72 0.51
CA ILE A 28 -17.70 -18.62 0.14
C ILE A 28 -16.97 -18.14 1.39
N VAL A 29 -15.68 -17.89 1.24
CA VAL A 29 -14.85 -17.25 2.26
C VAL A 29 -14.34 -15.95 1.69
N LEU A 30 -14.53 -14.87 2.41
CA LEU A 30 -13.98 -13.55 2.10
C LEU A 30 -12.86 -13.27 3.08
N MET A 31 -11.69 -12.89 2.57
CA MET A 31 -10.56 -12.54 3.41
C MET A 31 -9.79 -11.36 2.79
N ASN A 32 -9.02 -10.68 3.62
CA ASN A 32 -8.10 -9.64 3.17
C ASN A 32 -6.99 -10.28 2.30
N ASP A 33 -6.50 -9.55 1.30
CA ASP A 33 -5.44 -10.00 0.40
C ASP A 33 -4.12 -10.29 1.13
N THR A 34 -3.79 -9.50 2.15
CA THR A 34 -2.60 -9.71 2.98
C THR A 34 -2.71 -11.02 3.79
N VAL A 35 -3.91 -11.33 4.31
CA VAL A 35 -4.20 -12.60 4.97
C VAL A 35 -4.06 -13.77 4.00
N SER A 36 -4.55 -13.62 2.77
CA SER A 36 -4.40 -14.63 1.72
C SER A 36 -2.92 -14.88 1.39
N THR A 37 -2.11 -13.82 1.37
CA THR A 37 -0.65 -13.91 1.14
C THR A 37 0.04 -14.69 2.26
N LEU A 38 -0.31 -14.43 3.52
CA LEU A 38 0.24 -15.18 4.66
C LEU A 38 -0.11 -16.67 4.56
N LEU A 39 -1.37 -17.00 4.30
CA LEU A 39 -1.83 -18.39 4.16
C LEU A 39 -1.17 -19.10 2.97
N ALA A 40 -0.97 -18.41 1.86
CA ALA A 40 -0.23 -18.94 0.71
C ALA A 40 1.23 -19.24 1.08
N GLY A 41 1.88 -18.35 1.84
CA GLY A 41 3.23 -18.56 2.36
C GLY A 41 3.32 -19.79 3.25
N GLN A 42 2.37 -19.98 4.16
CA GLN A 42 2.31 -21.18 5.00
C GLN A 42 2.17 -22.47 4.15
N ALA A 43 1.27 -22.46 3.19
CA ALA A 43 1.05 -23.60 2.31
C ALA A 43 2.30 -23.94 1.45
N ALA A 44 2.97 -22.91 0.92
CA ALA A 44 4.16 -23.07 0.09
C ALA A 44 5.40 -23.57 0.87
N THR A 45 5.40 -23.37 2.20
CA THR A 45 6.52 -23.75 3.08
C THR A 45 6.20 -24.98 3.93
N ALA A 46 5.19 -25.76 3.57
CA ALA A 46 4.81 -26.98 4.25
C ALA A 46 6.04 -27.92 4.41
N GLY A 47 6.27 -28.38 5.63
CA GLY A 47 7.45 -29.21 5.98
C GLY A 47 8.68 -28.43 6.43
N ARG A 48 8.62 -27.08 6.50
CA ARG A 48 9.61 -26.24 7.18
C ARG A 48 9.03 -25.70 8.48
N GLU A 49 9.85 -25.65 9.51
CA GLU A 49 9.47 -25.06 10.81
C GLU A 49 9.89 -23.59 10.86
N PHE A 50 8.95 -22.74 11.22
CA PHE A 50 9.14 -21.31 11.49
C PHE A 50 8.41 -20.95 12.78
N ASP A 51 8.96 -20.05 13.56
CA ASP A 51 8.32 -19.58 14.80
C ASP A 51 6.98 -18.89 14.54
N THR A 52 6.87 -18.15 13.45
CA THR A 52 5.64 -17.47 13.01
C THR A 52 5.69 -17.11 11.53
N TYR A 53 4.57 -16.60 11.02
CA TYR A 53 4.44 -16.08 9.66
C TYR A 53 3.94 -14.65 9.69
N LEU A 54 4.47 -13.85 8.80
CA LEU A 54 4.04 -12.47 8.55
C LEU A 54 3.67 -12.34 7.07
N GLY A 55 2.46 -11.84 6.82
CA GLY A 55 2.04 -11.42 5.49
C GLY A 55 2.34 -9.94 5.29
N PHE A 56 2.95 -9.58 4.16
CA PHE A 56 3.24 -8.20 3.82
C PHE A 56 2.95 -7.94 2.35
N ILE A 57 2.24 -6.86 2.08
CA ILE A 57 1.97 -6.37 0.73
C ILE A 57 2.58 -4.98 0.58
N LEU A 58 3.37 -4.83 -0.48
CA LEU A 58 3.86 -3.56 -0.98
C LEU A 58 3.51 -3.49 -2.47
N GLY A 59 2.37 -2.87 -2.76
CA GLY A 59 1.80 -2.73 -4.11
C GLY A 59 1.29 -1.31 -4.31
N THR A 60 0.11 -1.15 -4.88
CA THR A 60 -0.59 0.14 -4.97
C THR A 60 -0.79 0.78 -3.60
N GLY A 61 -1.08 -0.04 -2.58
CA GLY A 61 -1.07 0.31 -1.17
C GLY A 61 -0.09 -0.56 -0.39
N THR A 62 -0.07 -0.44 0.94
CA THR A 62 0.72 -1.30 1.82
C THR A 62 -0.12 -1.82 2.97
N ASN A 63 0.09 -3.09 3.31
CA ASN A 63 -0.54 -3.71 4.45
C ASN A 63 0.32 -4.86 5.01
N ALA A 64 0.11 -5.19 6.28
CA ALA A 64 0.72 -6.34 6.92
C ALA A 64 -0.30 -7.10 7.78
N CYS A 65 -0.06 -8.38 7.97
CA CYS A 65 -0.76 -9.21 8.94
C CYS A 65 0.21 -10.20 9.60
N TYR A 66 -0.15 -10.70 10.76
CA TYR A 66 0.65 -11.66 11.49
C TYR A 66 -0.24 -12.59 12.31
N ILE A 67 0.32 -13.68 12.81
CA ILE A 67 -0.38 -14.62 13.70
C ILE A 67 -0.16 -14.18 15.14
N GLU A 68 -1.26 -14.00 15.89
CA GLU A 68 -1.24 -13.66 17.31
C GLU A 68 -1.92 -14.74 18.15
N GLN A 69 -1.35 -15.04 19.32
CA GLN A 69 -1.97 -15.90 20.30
C GLN A 69 -3.18 -15.21 20.93
N ASN A 70 -4.33 -15.88 20.99
CA ASN A 70 -5.53 -15.30 21.59
C ASN A 70 -5.36 -14.86 23.03
N ALA A 71 -4.43 -15.48 23.75
CA ALA A 71 -4.08 -15.10 25.12
C ALA A 71 -3.58 -13.66 25.24
N ASN A 72 -2.92 -13.13 24.19
CA ASN A 72 -2.38 -11.77 24.13
C ASN A 72 -3.44 -10.73 23.68
N ILE A 73 -4.58 -11.19 23.17
CA ILE A 73 -5.64 -10.29 22.66
C ILE A 73 -6.54 -9.90 23.82
N THR A 74 -6.42 -8.66 24.27
CA THR A 74 -7.18 -8.12 25.41
C THR A 74 -8.52 -7.49 25.03
N LYS A 75 -8.66 -7.06 23.78
CA LYS A 75 -9.88 -6.37 23.29
C LYS A 75 -11.09 -7.29 23.14
N THR A 76 -10.88 -8.59 23.03
CA THR A 76 -11.92 -9.59 22.82
C THR A 76 -11.77 -10.70 23.87
N PRO A 77 -12.39 -10.54 25.05
CA PRO A 77 -12.16 -11.42 26.19
C PRO A 77 -12.68 -12.85 25.99
N ASP A 78 -13.68 -13.03 25.13
CA ASP A 78 -14.37 -14.32 24.93
C ASP A 78 -13.64 -15.26 23.95
N LEU A 79 -12.44 -14.90 23.49
CA LEU A 79 -11.63 -15.77 22.63
C LEU A 79 -11.10 -16.99 23.40
N ASP A 80 -11.11 -18.15 22.74
CA ASP A 80 -10.40 -19.33 23.26
C ASP A 80 -8.90 -19.01 23.39
N LYS A 81 -8.43 -18.93 24.63
CA LYS A 81 -7.05 -18.53 24.97
C LYS A 81 -5.98 -19.49 24.47
N LYS A 82 -6.36 -20.73 24.11
CA LYS A 82 -5.45 -21.73 23.53
C LYS A 82 -5.28 -21.59 22.02
N GLY A 83 -6.15 -20.83 21.36
CA GLY A 83 -6.11 -20.61 19.93
C GLY A 83 -5.23 -19.43 19.53
N SER A 84 -5.14 -19.23 18.23
CA SER A 84 -4.52 -18.07 17.59
C SER A 84 -5.38 -17.55 16.46
N GLN A 85 -5.14 -16.33 16.02
CA GLN A 85 -5.77 -15.75 14.83
C GLN A 85 -4.79 -14.89 14.03
N ILE A 86 -5.15 -14.62 12.79
CA ILE A 86 -4.43 -13.69 11.94
C ILE A 86 -4.96 -12.29 12.19
N ILE A 87 -4.07 -11.39 12.59
CA ILE A 87 -4.36 -9.98 12.81
C ILE A 87 -4.02 -9.19 11.55
N ASN A 88 -5.02 -8.59 10.94
CA ASN A 88 -4.83 -7.62 9.85
C ASN A 88 -4.54 -6.24 10.47
N ILE A 89 -3.36 -5.67 10.18
CA ILE A 89 -2.85 -4.48 10.90
C ILE A 89 -3.35 -3.17 10.28
N GLU A 90 -3.59 -3.12 8.96
CA GLU A 90 -3.83 -1.88 8.20
C GLU A 90 -2.66 -0.89 8.34
N THR A 91 -1.44 -1.38 8.06
CA THR A 91 -0.17 -0.67 8.25
C THR A 91 -0.06 0.64 7.48
N GLY A 92 -0.83 0.83 6.40
CA GLY A 92 -0.88 2.10 5.67
C GLY A 92 -1.21 3.31 6.55
N ASN A 93 -1.96 3.09 7.64
CA ASN A 93 -2.31 4.14 8.62
C ASN A 93 -1.25 4.37 9.71
N PHE A 94 -0.13 3.66 9.72
CA PHE A 94 0.93 3.88 10.70
C PHE A 94 1.47 5.31 10.58
N ASN A 95 1.53 6.05 11.68
CA ASN A 95 1.81 7.48 11.68
C ASN A 95 2.97 7.91 12.60
N LEU A 96 3.71 6.94 13.12
CA LEU A 96 4.87 7.20 14.00
C LEU A 96 6.20 7.20 13.24
N MET A 97 6.18 7.04 11.92
CA MET A 97 7.38 7.17 11.09
C MET A 97 7.83 8.64 11.05
N PRO A 98 9.13 8.90 11.18
CA PRO A 98 9.69 10.23 10.90
C PRO A 98 9.34 10.64 9.46
N ARG A 99 8.84 11.84 9.29
CA ARG A 99 8.47 12.41 8.00
C ARG A 99 9.42 13.57 7.67
N THR A 100 9.85 13.62 6.42
CA THR A 100 10.61 14.75 5.88
C THR A 100 9.66 15.87 5.44
N ASP A 101 10.22 17.05 5.16
CA ASP A 101 9.46 18.16 4.58
C ASP A 101 8.83 17.78 3.23
N ILE A 102 9.50 16.91 2.46
CA ILE A 102 8.96 16.38 1.19
C ILE A 102 7.71 15.54 1.43
N ASP A 103 7.75 14.64 2.42
CA ASP A 103 6.60 13.79 2.78
C ASP A 103 5.40 14.64 3.21
N VAL A 104 5.65 15.67 4.01
CA VAL A 104 4.61 16.60 4.47
C VAL A 104 4.05 17.42 3.32
N ALA A 105 4.91 17.95 2.46
CA ALA A 105 4.50 18.73 1.28
C ALA A 105 3.65 17.88 0.34
N PHE A 106 4.08 16.66 0.04
CA PHE A 106 3.33 15.72 -0.79
C PHE A 106 1.99 15.34 -0.16
N ASP A 107 1.98 14.95 1.12
CA ASP A 107 0.76 14.58 1.85
C ASP A 107 -0.32 15.68 1.76
N ASN A 108 0.07 16.94 1.87
CA ASN A 108 -0.84 18.10 1.78
C ASN A 108 -1.48 18.27 0.39
N THR A 109 -0.92 17.67 -0.66
CA THR A 109 -1.53 17.69 -2.01
C THR A 109 -2.53 16.57 -2.22
N THR A 110 -2.58 15.59 -1.34
CA THR A 110 -3.45 14.41 -1.48
C THR A 110 -4.88 14.69 -1.01
N LYS A 111 -5.82 13.81 -1.39
CA LYS A 111 -7.24 13.92 -0.97
C LYS A 111 -7.47 13.84 0.53
N LEU A 112 -6.61 13.17 1.27
CA LEU A 112 -6.75 12.92 2.71
C LEU A 112 -5.43 13.25 3.45
N PRO A 113 -5.08 14.54 3.60
CA PRO A 113 -3.88 14.92 4.34
C PRO A 113 -3.90 14.37 5.78
N GLY A 114 -2.74 13.91 6.25
CA GLY A 114 -2.58 13.35 7.59
C GLY A 114 -3.08 11.91 7.76
N ARG A 115 -3.67 11.30 6.72
CA ARG A 115 -4.11 9.90 6.73
C ARG A 115 -3.27 9.05 5.80
N TYR A 116 -3.12 7.76 6.13
CA TYR A 116 -2.33 6.80 5.33
C TYR A 116 -0.89 7.28 5.09
N THR A 117 -0.31 7.92 6.09
CA THR A 117 0.99 8.60 5.95
C THR A 117 2.10 7.63 5.60
N PHE A 118 2.13 6.44 6.21
CA PHE A 118 3.11 5.42 5.87
C PHE A 118 2.93 4.89 4.44
N GLU A 119 1.70 4.64 4.03
CA GLU A 119 1.40 4.20 2.66
C GLU A 119 1.87 5.23 1.63
N LYS A 120 1.67 6.52 1.89
CA LYS A 120 2.08 7.61 1.00
C LYS A 120 3.60 7.74 0.85
N MET A 121 4.36 7.30 1.84
CA MET A 121 5.83 7.35 1.81
C MET A 121 6.44 6.23 0.96
N ILE A 122 5.78 5.06 0.84
CA ILE A 122 6.42 3.86 0.28
C ILE A 122 5.62 3.13 -0.80
N ALA A 123 4.28 3.29 -0.84
CA ALA A 123 3.46 2.47 -1.71
C ALA A 123 3.45 2.96 -3.16
N GLY A 124 3.35 2.01 -4.09
CA GLY A 124 3.41 2.28 -5.53
C GLY A 124 2.33 3.23 -6.05
N GLY A 125 1.19 3.33 -5.37
CA GLY A 125 0.13 4.28 -5.73
C GLY A 125 0.47 5.75 -5.47
N TYR A 126 1.55 6.04 -4.72
CA TYR A 126 1.93 7.39 -4.29
C TYR A 126 3.38 7.73 -4.63
N PHE A 127 4.23 6.72 -4.87
CA PHE A 127 5.67 6.90 -4.99
C PHE A 127 6.06 7.84 -6.14
N GLY A 128 5.39 7.77 -7.29
CA GLY A 128 5.62 8.68 -8.41
C GLY A 128 5.35 10.15 -8.05
N GLY A 129 4.21 10.41 -7.39
CA GLY A 129 3.86 11.76 -6.91
C GLY A 129 4.83 12.27 -5.85
N LEU A 130 5.29 11.41 -4.94
CA LEU A 130 6.32 11.75 -3.94
C LEU A 130 7.65 12.14 -4.63
N CYS A 131 8.09 11.36 -5.62
CA CYS A 131 9.28 11.67 -6.41
C CYS A 131 9.11 12.99 -7.17
N THR A 132 7.94 13.25 -7.75
CA THR A 132 7.64 14.54 -8.40
C THR A 132 7.78 15.70 -7.43
N MET A 133 7.25 15.56 -6.21
CA MET A 133 7.40 16.59 -5.16
C MET A 133 8.86 16.81 -4.82
N ALA A 134 9.64 15.75 -4.62
CA ALA A 134 11.06 15.82 -4.33
C ALA A 134 11.83 16.58 -5.42
N LEU A 135 11.59 16.25 -6.69
CA LEU A 135 12.24 16.92 -7.83
C LEU A 135 11.87 18.40 -7.91
N LYS A 136 10.59 18.75 -7.70
CA LYS A 136 10.14 20.15 -7.71
C LYS A 136 10.72 20.96 -6.54
N MET A 137 10.85 20.36 -5.37
CA MET A 137 11.50 21.01 -4.24
C MET A 137 13.01 21.17 -4.48
N ALA A 138 13.68 20.14 -5.00
CA ALA A 138 15.10 20.22 -5.37
C ALA A 138 15.38 21.26 -6.47
N ALA A 139 14.44 21.46 -7.39
CA ALA A 139 14.54 22.51 -8.41
C ALA A 139 14.49 23.93 -7.83
N ALA A 140 14.02 24.11 -6.59
CA ALA A 140 14.06 25.39 -5.89
C ALA A 140 15.45 25.69 -5.29
N GLU A 141 16.27 24.64 -5.10
CA GLU A 141 17.65 24.76 -4.64
C GLU A 141 18.61 25.06 -5.79
N ASP A 142 19.82 25.55 -5.48
CA ASP A 142 20.83 25.88 -6.49
C ASP A 142 21.70 24.67 -6.91
N VAL A 143 21.06 23.50 -7.09
CA VAL A 143 21.76 22.24 -7.44
C VAL A 143 21.62 21.87 -8.91
N PHE A 144 20.75 22.55 -9.67
CA PHE A 144 20.49 22.27 -11.07
C PHE A 144 20.70 23.50 -11.98
N SER A 145 20.92 23.27 -13.27
CA SER A 145 20.97 24.31 -14.28
C SER A 145 19.63 25.09 -14.35
N ALA A 146 19.67 26.32 -14.88
CA ALA A 146 18.45 27.12 -15.04
C ALA A 146 17.41 26.44 -15.94
N GLU A 147 17.87 25.76 -16.99
CA GLU A 147 17.02 25.00 -17.92
C GLU A 147 16.36 23.83 -17.22
N THR A 148 17.13 23.00 -16.52
CA THR A 148 16.63 21.86 -15.75
C THR A 148 15.60 22.30 -14.69
N LYS A 149 15.87 23.42 -13.98
CA LYS A 149 14.90 23.98 -13.00
C LYS A 149 13.56 24.33 -13.65
N VAL A 150 13.57 24.91 -14.84
CA VAL A 150 12.33 25.25 -15.57
C VAL A 150 11.60 23.97 -15.97
N ASN A 151 12.31 22.99 -16.53
CA ASN A 151 11.72 21.72 -16.96
C ASN A 151 11.10 20.97 -15.78
N MET A 152 11.80 20.85 -14.65
CA MET A 152 11.29 20.21 -13.43
C MET A 152 10.06 20.92 -12.84
N LYS A 153 9.98 22.24 -12.90
CA LYS A 153 8.81 22.99 -12.45
C LYS A 153 7.59 22.70 -13.31
N ASN A 154 7.78 22.54 -14.61
CA ASN A 154 6.72 22.36 -15.59
C ASN A 154 6.34 20.89 -15.81
N MET A 155 7.12 19.94 -15.28
CA MET A 155 6.84 18.50 -15.43
C MET A 155 5.50 18.12 -14.81
N GLY A 156 4.81 17.18 -15.43
CA GLY A 156 3.62 16.52 -14.87
C GLY A 156 3.95 15.65 -13.66
N GLU A 157 2.93 15.09 -13.04
CA GLU A 157 3.13 14.10 -12.00
C GLU A 157 3.62 12.79 -12.60
N LEU A 158 4.75 12.30 -12.09
CA LEU A 158 5.32 11.02 -12.47
C LEU A 158 4.49 9.87 -11.92
N THR A 159 4.42 8.80 -12.68
CA THR A 159 3.99 7.49 -12.19
C THR A 159 5.15 6.75 -11.53
N SER A 160 4.85 5.83 -10.64
CA SER A 160 5.88 4.95 -10.06
C SER A 160 6.57 4.07 -11.11
N GLU A 161 5.88 3.75 -12.20
CA GLU A 161 6.44 3.03 -13.33
C GLU A 161 7.51 3.86 -14.08
N GLU A 162 7.25 5.14 -14.31
CA GLU A 162 8.22 6.05 -14.95
C GLU A 162 9.47 6.23 -14.10
N VAL A 163 9.31 6.40 -12.78
CA VAL A 163 10.43 6.45 -11.83
C VAL A 163 11.23 5.14 -11.88
N ASN A 164 10.56 3.99 -11.84
CA ASN A 164 11.23 2.70 -11.89
C ASN A 164 11.96 2.48 -13.23
N LYS A 165 11.36 2.87 -14.34
CA LYS A 165 12.02 2.80 -15.66
C LYS A 165 13.29 3.65 -15.69
N PHE A 166 13.26 4.86 -15.14
CA PHE A 166 14.44 5.71 -15.06
C PHE A 166 15.57 5.07 -14.26
N VAL A 167 15.27 4.59 -13.05
CA VAL A 167 16.28 3.96 -12.16
C VAL A 167 16.82 2.65 -12.74
N SER A 168 16.00 1.90 -13.46
CA SER A 168 16.36 0.58 -14.03
C SER A 168 16.89 0.66 -15.45
N CYS A 169 16.84 1.81 -16.10
CA CYS A 169 17.19 1.96 -17.51
C CYS A 169 18.69 2.17 -17.69
N ILE A 170 19.32 1.32 -18.49
CA ILE A 170 20.72 1.48 -18.89
C ILE A 170 20.85 2.56 -19.96
N ASP A 171 19.84 2.71 -20.83
CA ASP A 171 19.74 3.78 -21.82
C ASP A 171 18.77 4.85 -21.37
N LEU A 172 19.29 5.92 -20.77
CA LEU A 172 18.52 7.02 -20.23
C LEU A 172 17.70 7.78 -21.30
N LYS A 173 18.10 7.72 -22.58
CA LYS A 173 17.42 8.44 -23.66
C LYS A 173 16.00 7.96 -23.95
N ALA A 174 15.59 6.82 -23.41
CA ALA A 174 14.25 6.27 -23.60
C ALA A 174 13.29 6.58 -22.44
N ASN A 175 13.64 7.52 -21.54
CA ASN A 175 12.85 7.80 -20.36
C ASN A 175 12.39 9.26 -20.31
N VAL A 176 11.18 9.52 -19.83
CA VAL A 176 10.61 10.87 -19.68
C VAL A 176 11.47 11.83 -18.85
N LEU A 177 12.24 11.29 -17.89
CA LEU A 177 13.17 12.08 -17.05
C LEU A 177 14.49 12.38 -17.75
N SER A 178 14.74 11.80 -18.92
CA SER A 178 15.98 12.06 -19.69
C SER A 178 15.95 13.38 -20.44
N ASP A 179 14.78 13.97 -20.61
CA ASP A 179 14.55 15.25 -21.31
C ASP A 179 14.54 16.45 -20.33
N ILE A 180 14.75 16.20 -19.04
CA ILE A 180 14.80 17.19 -17.96
C ILE A 180 16.23 17.55 -17.57
#